data_5d31e72e484b454a0a43bca600568131
#
_entry.id   5d31e72e484b454a0a43bca600568131
#
_cell.length_a   1.000
_cell.length_b   1.000
_cell.length_c   1.000
_cell.angle_alpha   90.00
_cell.angle_beta   90.00
_cell.angle_gamma   90.00
#
_symmetry.space_group_name_H-M   'P 1'
#
loop_
_entity.id
_entity.type
_entity.pdbx_description
1 polymer ?
#
loop_
_entity_poly.entity_id
_entity_poly.type
_entity_poly.pdbx_seq_one_letter_code
_entity_poly.pdbx_strand_id
1 'polypeptide(L)'
;MPLSPRVPEIGALELLLAVARLGSVGRAAAEIGVSQPTASARIKGMERQIGVPLLERSPRGSRPTEAGRLVVEWARQVVEAAQALDAGIDALRERRDARLTVVASLTVAEYLMPGWLLALHATNPGTAVTLRTANSADVAGHVLAGDADLGFVEGPLPPAGLAGAVVAADRLVVVVAPDHPWARRRAPLSGAELSATPLVLREPGSGTREVLEMALAPYGGAAPPRLELASSTALKAAAMTGAGPVCLSELAVVEELATRRLVAVRLAEELDLRRPLRAVWPSGQRPTGPARDLLALTRRTAGTHQARMAQARSLPPRSAARPPTGTGTAAGATGAAARSERPVLRARPDRSRKS
;
A
#
# COMPACT_ATOMS: atom_id res chain seq x y z
N MET A 1 42.58 11.21 0.05
CA MET A 1 43.29 12.44 -0.35
C MET A 1 42.47 13.17 -1.40
N PRO A 2 42.36 14.50 -1.37
CA PRO A 2 41.70 15.26 -2.45
C PRO A 2 42.46 15.07 -3.77
N LEU A 3 41.73 15.12 -4.88
CA LEU A 3 42.34 15.09 -6.21
C LEU A 3 43.25 16.33 -6.41
N SER A 4 44.34 16.15 -7.19
CA SER A 4 45.19 17.27 -7.57
C SER A 4 44.41 18.33 -8.34
N PRO A 5 44.64 19.62 -8.13
CA PRO A 5 44.00 20.69 -8.90
C PRO A 5 44.39 20.69 -10.39
N ARG A 6 45.33 19.81 -10.79
CA ARG A 6 45.68 19.58 -12.20
C ARG A 6 44.73 18.63 -12.91
N VAL A 7 43.84 17.91 -12.19
CA VAL A 7 42.87 17.01 -12.82
C VAL A 7 41.68 17.82 -13.36
N PRO A 8 41.45 17.80 -14.67
CA PRO A 8 40.34 18.55 -15.29
C PRO A 8 38.98 17.98 -14.88
N GLU A 9 37.95 18.82 -15.01
CA GLU A 9 36.57 18.39 -14.86
C GLU A 9 36.18 17.37 -15.95
N ILE A 10 35.31 16.40 -15.60
CA ILE A 10 34.88 15.32 -16.49
C ILE A 10 34.33 15.88 -17.80
N GLY A 11 33.48 16.93 -17.78
CA GLY A 11 32.93 17.53 -18.99
C GLY A 11 33.98 18.19 -19.92
N ALA A 12 35.16 18.56 -19.38
CA ALA A 12 36.29 19.03 -20.23
C ALA A 12 37.02 17.85 -20.85
N LEU A 13 37.13 16.70 -20.16
CA LEU A 13 37.68 15.47 -20.70
C LEU A 13 36.80 14.90 -21.82
N GLU A 14 35.47 14.88 -21.64
CA GLU A 14 34.52 14.48 -22.69
C GLU A 14 34.66 15.34 -23.93
N LEU A 15 34.78 16.65 -23.77
CA LEU A 15 35.00 17.54 -24.87
C LEU A 15 36.31 17.25 -25.63
N LEU A 16 37.41 16.97 -24.92
CA LEU A 16 38.70 16.59 -25.54
C LEU A 16 38.55 15.28 -26.32
N LEU A 17 37.87 14.28 -25.79
CA LEU A 17 37.59 13.01 -26.47
C LEU A 17 36.77 13.23 -27.75
N ALA A 18 35.74 14.07 -27.69
CA ALA A 18 34.91 14.40 -28.83
C ALA A 18 35.74 15.16 -29.94
N VAL A 19 36.61 16.10 -29.52
CA VAL A 19 37.51 16.79 -30.47
C VAL A 19 38.49 15.82 -31.09
N ALA A 20 39.10 14.93 -30.33
CA ALA A 20 40.04 13.93 -30.84
C ALA A 20 39.38 12.98 -31.87
N ARG A 21 38.14 12.59 -31.63
CA ARG A 21 37.37 11.74 -32.53
C ARG A 21 36.86 12.47 -33.78
N LEU A 22 36.33 13.67 -33.63
CA LEU A 22 35.69 14.43 -34.70
C LEU A 22 36.68 15.29 -35.50
N GLY A 23 37.87 15.54 -34.97
CA GLY A 23 38.87 16.38 -35.60
C GLY A 23 38.47 17.86 -35.69
N SER A 24 37.49 18.33 -34.93
CA SER A 24 36.95 19.68 -34.99
C SER A 24 36.34 20.10 -33.66
N VAL A 25 36.80 21.24 -33.11
CA VAL A 25 36.21 21.80 -31.87
C VAL A 25 34.77 22.25 -32.11
N GLY A 26 34.42 22.76 -33.30
CA GLY A 26 33.06 23.19 -33.58
C GLY A 26 32.07 22.00 -33.66
N ARG A 27 32.47 20.88 -34.27
CA ARG A 27 31.64 19.65 -34.32
C ARG A 27 31.50 19.03 -32.96
N ALA A 28 32.58 18.99 -32.19
CA ALA A 28 32.52 18.49 -30.80
C ALA A 28 31.64 19.37 -29.89
N ALA A 29 31.71 20.70 -30.06
CA ALA A 29 30.84 21.63 -29.33
C ALA A 29 29.36 21.38 -29.64
N ALA A 30 29.00 21.15 -30.88
CA ALA A 30 27.62 20.86 -31.32
C ALA A 30 27.14 19.52 -30.73
N GLU A 31 27.97 18.49 -30.72
CA GLU A 31 27.63 17.16 -30.13
C GLU A 31 27.37 17.22 -28.62
N ILE A 32 28.19 18.03 -27.90
CA ILE A 32 28.05 18.17 -26.43
C ILE A 32 26.98 19.23 -26.05
N GLY A 33 26.40 19.93 -27.01
CA GLY A 33 25.36 20.91 -26.77
C GLY A 33 25.88 22.25 -26.21
N VAL A 34 27.13 22.63 -26.52
CA VAL A 34 27.73 23.93 -26.10
C VAL A 34 28.10 24.79 -27.31
N SER A 35 28.28 26.09 -27.10
CA SER A 35 28.77 26.95 -28.15
C SER A 35 30.26 26.70 -28.42
N GLN A 36 30.69 26.90 -29.69
CA GLN A 36 32.10 26.75 -30.07
C GLN A 36 33.06 27.68 -29.28
N PRO A 37 32.72 28.94 -28.95
CA PRO A 37 33.53 29.76 -28.05
C PRO A 37 33.69 29.13 -26.67
N THR A 38 32.61 28.58 -26.08
CA THR A 38 32.63 27.90 -24.81
C THR A 38 33.53 26.66 -24.83
N ALA A 39 33.40 25.84 -25.86
CA ALA A 39 34.25 24.65 -26.05
C ALA A 39 35.74 25.06 -26.19
N SER A 40 36.03 26.08 -27.01
CA SER A 40 37.40 26.60 -27.15
C SER A 40 37.97 27.12 -25.86
N ALA A 41 37.17 27.83 -25.05
CA ALA A 41 37.58 28.34 -23.71
C ALA A 41 37.84 27.18 -22.73
N ARG A 42 37.01 26.12 -22.71
CA ARG A 42 37.22 24.93 -21.88
C ARG A 42 38.51 24.18 -22.25
N ILE A 43 38.79 23.96 -23.53
CA ILE A 43 40.04 23.31 -23.96
C ILE A 43 41.25 24.16 -23.55
N LYS A 44 41.24 25.49 -23.80
CA LYS A 44 42.35 26.39 -23.34
C LYS A 44 42.47 26.41 -21.84
N GLY A 45 41.37 26.30 -21.08
CA GLY A 45 41.38 26.18 -19.64
C GLY A 45 42.11 24.92 -19.18
N MET A 46 41.81 23.78 -19.78
CA MET A 46 42.42 22.49 -19.51
C MET A 46 43.94 22.50 -19.86
N GLU A 47 44.31 23.07 -21.01
CA GLU A 47 45.72 23.21 -21.41
C GLU A 47 46.51 24.03 -20.39
N ARG A 48 45.96 25.14 -19.87
CA ARG A 48 46.58 25.95 -18.81
C ARG A 48 46.66 25.20 -17.48
N GLN A 49 45.64 24.40 -17.14
CA GLN A 49 45.58 23.62 -15.91
C GLN A 49 46.62 22.50 -15.90
N ILE A 50 46.78 21.81 -17.04
CA ILE A 50 47.75 20.72 -17.22
C ILE A 50 49.17 21.28 -17.48
N GLY A 51 49.28 22.47 -18.09
CA GLY A 51 50.52 23.13 -18.39
C GLY A 51 51.15 22.81 -19.75
N VAL A 52 50.43 22.08 -20.62
CA VAL A 52 50.92 21.71 -21.96
C VAL A 52 49.81 21.89 -23.00
N PRO A 53 50.12 22.22 -24.28
CA PRO A 53 49.16 22.26 -25.36
C PRO A 53 48.67 20.83 -25.69
N LEU A 54 47.36 20.66 -25.80
CA LEU A 54 46.72 19.35 -26.05
C LEU A 54 46.26 19.24 -27.51
N LEU A 55 45.99 20.34 -28.17
CA LEU A 55 45.49 20.38 -29.53
C LEU A 55 46.39 21.27 -30.43
N GLU A 56 46.68 20.76 -31.63
CA GLU A 56 47.21 21.50 -32.76
C GLU A 56 46.05 21.95 -33.65
N ARG A 57 46.03 23.27 -33.96
CA ARG A 57 45.02 23.87 -34.88
C ARG A 57 45.63 24.02 -36.24
N SER A 58 44.94 23.53 -37.26
CA SER A 58 45.29 23.73 -38.64
C SER A 58 44.06 24.15 -39.48
N PRO A 59 44.26 24.66 -40.71
CA PRO A 59 43.12 24.92 -41.60
C PRO A 59 42.25 23.68 -41.90
N ARG A 60 42.81 22.50 -41.64
CA ARG A 60 42.12 21.20 -41.83
C ARG A 60 41.43 20.69 -40.60
N GLY A 61 41.48 21.41 -39.45
CA GLY A 61 40.82 21.05 -38.21
C GLY A 61 41.74 21.08 -36.98
N SER A 62 41.34 20.36 -35.93
CA SER A 62 42.07 20.27 -34.67
C SER A 62 42.47 18.84 -34.42
N ARG A 63 43.75 18.57 -34.16
CA ARG A 63 44.28 17.22 -33.86
C ARG A 63 44.99 17.22 -32.53
N PRO A 64 44.98 16.12 -31.76
CA PRO A 64 45.73 16.00 -30.53
C PRO A 64 47.24 16.08 -30.78
N THR A 65 47.98 16.88 -29.98
CA THR A 65 49.44 16.84 -29.87
C THR A 65 49.91 15.49 -29.34
N GLU A 66 51.22 15.26 -29.23
CA GLU A 66 51.76 14.09 -28.56
C GLU A 66 51.30 13.99 -27.09
N ALA A 67 51.41 15.10 -26.36
CA ALA A 67 50.85 15.19 -24.99
C ALA A 67 49.34 15.02 -24.98
N GLY A 68 48.65 15.61 -25.97
CA GLY A 68 47.22 15.48 -26.15
C GLY A 68 46.77 14.02 -26.31
N ARG A 69 47.50 13.20 -27.07
CA ARG A 69 47.19 11.76 -27.21
C ARG A 69 47.27 11.00 -25.88
N LEU A 70 48.30 11.27 -25.09
CA LEU A 70 48.40 10.64 -23.76
C LEU A 70 47.25 11.07 -22.83
N VAL A 71 46.91 12.37 -22.83
CA VAL A 71 45.76 12.85 -22.04
C VAL A 71 44.44 12.28 -22.54
N VAL A 72 44.25 12.07 -23.85
CA VAL A 72 43.09 11.39 -24.42
C VAL A 72 42.96 9.95 -23.92
N GLU A 73 44.08 9.20 -23.85
CA GLU A 73 44.04 7.82 -23.29
C GLU A 73 43.64 7.81 -21.81
N TRP A 74 44.18 8.70 -20.99
CA TRP A 74 43.80 8.81 -19.58
C TRP A 74 42.38 9.34 -19.40
N ALA A 75 41.98 10.33 -20.21
CA ALA A 75 40.61 10.88 -20.21
C ALA A 75 39.56 9.81 -20.51
N ARG A 76 39.85 8.86 -21.43
CA ARG A 76 38.96 7.76 -21.74
C ARG A 76 38.68 6.91 -20.50
N GLN A 77 39.71 6.52 -19.75
CA GLN A 77 39.56 5.72 -18.52
C GLN A 77 38.72 6.44 -17.45
N VAL A 78 38.93 7.75 -17.26
CA VAL A 78 38.17 8.55 -16.30
C VAL A 78 36.71 8.68 -16.71
N VAL A 79 36.43 8.94 -17.99
CA VAL A 79 35.05 9.07 -18.50
C VAL A 79 34.33 7.73 -18.44
N GLU A 80 35.00 6.61 -18.79
CA GLU A 80 34.42 5.25 -18.65
C GLU A 80 34.10 4.91 -17.20
N ALA A 81 34.97 5.27 -16.23
CA ALA A 81 34.68 5.09 -14.81
C ALA A 81 33.50 5.94 -14.33
N ALA A 82 33.39 7.18 -14.81
CA ALA A 82 32.25 8.07 -14.49
C ALA A 82 30.92 7.52 -15.09
N GLN A 83 30.94 7.00 -16.32
CA GLN A 83 29.79 6.34 -16.92
C GLN A 83 29.37 5.07 -16.18
N ALA A 84 30.35 4.26 -15.72
CA ALA A 84 30.05 3.09 -14.89
C ALA A 84 29.43 3.47 -13.53
N LEU A 85 29.87 4.58 -12.93
CA LEU A 85 29.24 5.13 -11.71
C LEU A 85 27.80 5.57 -11.99
N ASP A 86 27.55 6.30 -13.08
CA ASP A 86 26.21 6.77 -13.46
C ASP A 86 25.24 5.59 -13.69
N ALA A 87 25.68 4.58 -14.44
CA ALA A 87 24.92 3.32 -14.62
C ALA A 87 24.65 2.60 -13.28
N GLY A 88 25.63 2.62 -12.36
CA GLY A 88 25.45 2.09 -11.00
C GLY A 88 24.41 2.86 -10.20
N ILE A 89 24.40 4.18 -10.31
CA ILE A 89 23.39 5.05 -9.67
C ILE A 89 21.99 4.77 -10.24
N ASP A 90 21.87 4.62 -11.55
CA ASP A 90 20.59 4.29 -12.18
C ASP A 90 20.08 2.90 -11.75
N ALA A 91 20.96 1.89 -11.68
CA ALA A 91 20.60 0.58 -11.17
C ALA A 91 20.17 0.60 -9.69
N LEU A 92 20.75 1.48 -8.85
CA LEU A 92 20.30 1.69 -7.48
C LEU A 92 18.91 2.35 -7.41
N ARG A 93 18.64 3.32 -8.30
CA ARG A 93 17.31 3.96 -8.42
C ARG A 93 16.26 2.95 -8.88
N GLU A 94 16.54 2.18 -9.92
CA GLU A 94 15.64 1.13 -10.40
C GLU A 94 15.33 0.09 -9.32
N ARG A 95 16.34 -0.36 -8.53
CA ARG A 95 16.13 -1.28 -7.41
C ARG A 95 15.26 -0.67 -6.30
N ARG A 96 15.41 0.62 -6.01
CA ARG A 96 14.58 1.34 -5.04
C ARG A 96 13.14 1.46 -5.54
N ASP A 97 12.95 1.75 -6.82
CA ASP A 97 11.63 1.89 -7.43
C ASP A 97 10.97 0.52 -7.74
N ALA A 98 11.74 -0.58 -7.68
CA ALA A 98 11.22 -1.93 -7.84
C ALA A 98 10.60 -2.55 -6.57
N ARG A 99 10.68 -1.88 -5.42
CA ARG A 99 10.16 -2.40 -4.14
C ARG A 99 9.35 -1.34 -3.39
N LEU A 100 8.26 -1.79 -2.79
CA LEU A 100 7.41 -0.98 -1.92
C LEU A 100 7.00 -1.83 -0.71
N THR A 101 7.37 -1.38 0.49
CA THR A 101 6.89 -1.99 1.73
C THR A 101 5.81 -1.11 2.35
N VAL A 102 4.62 -1.67 2.50
CA VAL A 102 3.47 -1.01 3.09
C VAL A 102 3.07 -1.74 4.36
N VAL A 103 2.79 -0.98 5.42
CA VAL A 103 2.17 -1.51 6.65
C VAL A 103 0.81 -0.84 6.81
N ALA A 104 -0.24 -1.61 7.02
CA ALA A 104 -1.59 -1.10 7.08
C ALA A 104 -2.39 -1.68 8.24
N SER A 105 -3.30 -0.85 8.80
CA SER A 105 -4.32 -1.32 9.75
C SER A 105 -5.18 -2.40 9.09
N LEU A 106 -5.78 -3.28 9.90
CA LEU A 106 -6.57 -4.41 9.40
C LEU A 106 -7.65 -3.96 8.41
N THR A 107 -8.42 -2.93 8.76
CA THR A 107 -9.50 -2.44 7.89
C THR A 107 -8.97 -2.00 6.53
N VAL A 108 -7.87 -1.24 6.51
CA VAL A 108 -7.27 -0.79 5.24
C VAL A 108 -6.67 -1.96 4.47
N ALA A 109 -5.93 -2.85 5.16
CA ALA A 109 -5.26 -3.99 4.53
C ALA A 109 -6.24 -4.98 3.88
N GLU A 110 -7.36 -5.28 4.56
CA GLU A 110 -8.32 -6.29 4.12
C GLU A 110 -9.32 -5.75 3.08
N TYR A 111 -9.76 -4.50 3.21
CA TYR A 111 -10.92 -3.99 2.44
C TYR A 111 -10.58 -2.94 1.39
N LEU A 112 -9.46 -2.24 1.50
CA LEU A 112 -9.09 -1.15 0.57
C LEU A 112 -7.83 -1.47 -0.22
N MET A 113 -6.81 -1.99 0.45
CA MET A 113 -5.50 -2.21 -0.13
C MET A 113 -5.51 -3.13 -1.36
N PRO A 114 -6.29 -4.24 -1.42
CA PRO A 114 -6.31 -5.08 -2.61
C PRO A 114 -6.68 -4.32 -3.89
N GLY A 115 -7.69 -3.44 -3.82
CA GLY A 115 -8.09 -2.61 -4.95
C GLY A 115 -7.02 -1.56 -5.34
N TRP A 116 -6.37 -0.95 -4.36
CA TRP A 116 -5.31 0.01 -4.60
C TRP A 116 -4.05 -0.63 -5.17
N LEU A 117 -3.67 -1.81 -4.68
CA LEU A 117 -2.51 -2.55 -5.19
C LEU A 117 -2.73 -3.06 -6.61
N LEU A 118 -3.95 -3.49 -6.97
CA LEU A 118 -4.28 -3.86 -8.33
C LEU A 118 -4.14 -2.65 -9.27
N ALA A 119 -4.62 -1.48 -8.86
CA ALA A 119 -4.49 -0.25 -9.64
C ALA A 119 -3.03 0.22 -9.74
N LEU A 120 -2.22 0.06 -8.68
CA LEU A 120 -0.79 0.35 -8.71
C LEU A 120 -0.07 -0.59 -9.67
N HIS A 121 -0.35 -1.88 -9.61
CA HIS A 121 0.28 -2.87 -10.50
C HIS A 121 -0.01 -2.58 -11.98
N ALA A 122 -1.21 -2.09 -12.30
CA ALA A 122 -1.56 -1.72 -13.68
C ALA A 122 -0.72 -0.54 -14.22
N THR A 123 -0.25 0.36 -13.35
CA THR A 123 0.58 1.52 -13.73
C THR A 123 2.08 1.29 -13.54
N ASN A 124 2.44 0.43 -12.60
CA ASN A 124 3.82 0.14 -12.20
C ASN A 124 4.04 -1.39 -12.11
N PRO A 125 4.01 -2.14 -13.23
CA PRO A 125 4.01 -3.60 -13.23
C PRO A 125 5.33 -4.22 -12.72
N GLY A 126 6.43 -3.46 -12.74
CA GLY A 126 7.73 -3.88 -12.22
C GLY A 126 7.90 -3.73 -10.71
N THR A 127 6.92 -3.15 -9.99
CA THR A 127 7.04 -2.90 -8.55
C THR A 127 6.58 -4.12 -7.74
N ALA A 128 7.51 -4.73 -6.99
CA ALA A 128 7.20 -5.74 -6.00
C ALA A 128 6.69 -5.09 -4.71
N VAL A 129 5.46 -5.39 -4.31
CA VAL A 129 4.85 -4.82 -3.10
C VAL A 129 4.80 -5.86 -2.00
N THR A 130 5.29 -5.48 -0.81
CA THR A 130 5.10 -6.23 0.44
C THR A 130 4.09 -5.50 1.28
N LEU A 131 2.94 -6.13 1.54
CA LEU A 131 1.94 -5.63 2.48
C LEU A 131 2.05 -6.39 3.80
N ARG A 132 2.21 -5.63 4.90
CA ARG A 132 2.18 -6.15 6.28
C ARG A 132 0.97 -5.57 6.99
N THR A 133 0.33 -6.37 7.82
CA THR A 133 -0.85 -5.95 8.59
C THR A 133 -0.47 -5.79 10.06
N ALA A 134 -0.90 -4.70 10.68
CA ALA A 134 -0.68 -4.40 12.10
C ALA A 134 -1.86 -3.58 12.64
N ASN A 135 -1.91 -3.28 13.94
CA ASN A 135 -2.83 -2.25 14.45
C ASN A 135 -2.28 -0.83 14.16
N SER A 136 -3.08 0.21 14.36
CA SER A 136 -2.67 1.58 14.01
C SER A 136 -1.45 2.08 14.79
N ALA A 137 -1.29 1.68 16.05
CA ALA A 137 -0.13 2.05 16.87
C ALA A 137 1.15 1.38 16.35
N ASP A 138 1.11 0.09 16.04
CA ASP A 138 2.24 -0.66 15.51
C ASP A 138 2.61 -0.21 14.10
N VAL A 139 1.62 0.15 13.25
CA VAL A 139 1.88 0.77 11.93
C VAL A 139 2.74 2.02 12.11
N ALA A 140 2.40 2.89 13.07
CA ALA A 140 3.18 4.10 13.33
C ALA A 140 4.62 3.76 13.74
N GLY A 141 4.81 2.76 14.61
CA GLY A 141 6.12 2.26 15.01
C GLY A 141 6.98 1.80 13.83
N HIS A 142 6.44 0.98 12.93
CA HIS A 142 7.14 0.49 11.75
C HIS A 142 7.54 1.61 10.78
N VAL A 143 6.67 2.60 10.58
CA VAL A 143 6.99 3.74 9.71
C VAL A 143 8.09 4.61 10.31
N LEU A 144 8.05 4.88 11.62
CA LEU A 144 9.09 5.65 12.32
C LEU A 144 10.44 4.93 12.35
N ALA A 145 10.45 3.60 12.46
CA ALA A 145 11.65 2.77 12.41
C ALA A 145 12.25 2.66 10.99
N GLY A 146 11.52 3.08 9.94
CA GLY A 146 11.96 2.92 8.54
C GLY A 146 11.74 1.51 7.98
N ASP A 147 10.97 0.66 8.66
CA ASP A 147 10.63 -0.70 8.22
C ASP A 147 9.56 -0.71 7.12
N ALA A 148 8.93 0.44 6.85
CA ALA A 148 7.91 0.63 5.83
C ALA A 148 8.06 1.99 5.14
N ASP A 149 7.86 2.01 3.81
CA ASP A 149 7.90 3.22 2.99
C ASP A 149 6.62 4.06 3.16
N LEU A 150 5.50 3.39 3.48
CA LEU A 150 4.20 4.03 3.67
C LEU A 150 3.37 3.22 4.67
N GLY A 151 2.74 3.92 5.61
CA GLY A 151 1.79 3.35 6.57
C GLY A 151 0.35 3.75 6.27
N PHE A 152 -0.62 2.94 6.73
CA PHE A 152 -2.04 3.30 6.70
C PHE A 152 -2.66 3.05 8.05
N VAL A 153 -3.23 4.10 8.65
CA VAL A 153 -3.80 4.08 9.99
C VAL A 153 -5.25 4.57 9.98
N GLU A 154 -5.95 4.24 11.03
CA GLU A 154 -7.30 4.67 11.34
C GLU A 154 -7.24 5.71 12.47
N GLY A 155 -8.01 6.77 12.38
CA GLY A 155 -8.08 7.75 13.45
C GLY A 155 -8.10 9.20 12.98
N PRO A 156 -8.48 10.13 13.89
CA PRO A 156 -8.73 11.54 13.57
C PRO A 156 -7.47 12.31 13.18
N LEU A 157 -6.34 11.97 13.80
CA LEU A 157 -5.06 12.66 13.60
C LEU A 157 -3.96 11.68 13.19
N PRO A 158 -2.94 12.12 12.46
CA PRO A 158 -1.76 11.32 12.24
C PRO A 158 -1.03 11.09 13.58
N PRO A 159 -0.42 9.92 13.81
CA PRO A 159 0.40 9.65 14.99
C PRO A 159 1.57 10.64 15.13
N ALA A 160 2.03 10.87 16.35
CA ALA A 160 3.16 11.75 16.64
C ALA A 160 4.41 11.35 15.81
N GLY A 161 5.14 12.34 15.30
CA GLY A 161 6.31 12.12 14.45
C GLY A 161 6.00 11.78 12.99
N LEU A 162 4.73 11.58 12.63
CA LEU A 162 4.31 11.27 11.27
C LEU A 162 3.53 12.44 10.65
N ALA A 163 3.75 12.66 9.37
CA ALA A 163 2.86 13.41 8.51
C ALA A 163 1.81 12.46 7.90
N GLY A 164 0.66 12.97 7.51
CA GLY A 164 -0.38 12.13 6.95
C GLY A 164 -1.34 12.85 6.03
N ALA A 165 -2.04 12.06 5.21
CA ALA A 165 -3.13 12.53 4.36
C ALA A 165 -4.33 11.59 4.47
N VAL A 166 -5.54 12.17 4.50
CA VAL A 166 -6.78 11.40 4.42
C VAL A 166 -6.88 10.78 3.03
N VAL A 167 -7.08 9.47 2.98
CA VAL A 167 -7.20 8.68 1.74
C VAL A 167 -8.56 8.03 1.58
N ALA A 168 -9.31 7.86 2.68
CA ALA A 168 -10.68 7.40 2.67
C ALA A 168 -11.40 7.83 3.96
N ALA A 169 -12.71 7.67 3.99
CA ALA A 169 -13.52 7.77 5.19
C ALA A 169 -14.22 6.42 5.44
N ASP A 170 -14.36 6.07 6.71
CA ASP A 170 -15.02 4.87 7.19
C ASP A 170 -15.98 5.23 8.32
N ARG A 171 -16.88 4.32 8.64
CA ARG A 171 -17.77 4.41 9.79
C ARG A 171 -17.77 3.07 10.53
N LEU A 172 -17.69 3.14 11.84
CA LEU A 172 -17.91 1.98 12.66
C LEU A 172 -19.41 1.74 12.87
N VAL A 173 -19.76 0.48 12.99
CA VAL A 173 -21.10 0.01 13.31
C VAL A 173 -21.04 -0.97 14.47
N VAL A 174 -22.03 -0.92 15.34
CA VAL A 174 -22.22 -1.94 16.38
C VAL A 174 -23.10 -3.04 15.78
N VAL A 175 -22.60 -4.27 15.83
CA VAL A 175 -23.29 -5.44 15.28
C VAL A 175 -23.49 -6.51 16.33
N VAL A 176 -24.56 -7.27 16.16
CA VAL A 176 -24.96 -8.35 17.07
C VAL A 176 -25.51 -9.55 16.28
N ALA A 177 -25.59 -10.73 16.91
CA ALA A 177 -26.31 -11.87 16.38
C ALA A 177 -27.82 -11.55 16.19
N PRO A 178 -28.52 -12.22 15.27
CA PRO A 178 -29.95 -11.98 15.01
C PRO A 178 -30.90 -12.24 16.18
N ASP A 179 -30.51 -13.11 17.11
CA ASP A 179 -31.23 -13.46 18.33
C ASP A 179 -30.96 -12.53 19.52
N HIS A 180 -29.94 -11.68 19.42
CA HIS A 180 -29.59 -10.70 20.46
C HIS A 180 -30.73 -9.70 20.69
N PRO A 181 -31.04 -9.27 21.95
CA PRO A 181 -32.10 -8.30 22.22
C PRO A 181 -32.03 -7.02 21.42
N TRP A 182 -30.81 -6.53 21.14
CA TRP A 182 -30.61 -5.31 20.36
C TRP A 182 -30.98 -5.44 18.87
N ALA A 183 -30.99 -6.66 18.32
CA ALA A 183 -31.36 -6.89 16.93
C ALA A 183 -32.83 -6.54 16.62
N ARG A 184 -33.71 -6.62 17.66
CA ARG A 184 -35.15 -6.34 17.54
C ARG A 184 -35.53 -4.95 18.09
N ARG A 185 -34.56 -4.19 18.59
CA ARG A 185 -34.79 -2.90 19.21
C ARG A 185 -35.18 -1.85 18.17
N ARG A 186 -36.27 -1.13 18.43
CA ARG A 186 -36.73 -0.03 17.57
C ARG A 186 -36.11 1.31 17.96
N ALA A 187 -35.94 1.55 19.28
CA ALA A 187 -35.30 2.77 19.77
C ALA A 187 -33.78 2.72 19.54
N PRO A 188 -33.15 3.82 19.15
CA PRO A 188 -31.69 3.89 19.04
C PRO A 188 -31.02 3.58 20.38
N LEU A 189 -29.84 2.96 20.34
CA LEU A 189 -29.03 2.69 21.50
C LEU A 189 -28.29 3.95 21.91
N SER A 190 -28.45 4.39 23.15
CA SER A 190 -27.77 5.58 23.67
C SER A 190 -26.28 5.32 23.99
N GLY A 191 -25.49 6.41 24.08
CA GLY A 191 -24.09 6.33 24.47
C GLY A 191 -23.91 5.75 25.88
N ALA A 192 -24.80 6.09 26.82
CA ALA A 192 -24.75 5.55 28.18
C ALA A 192 -25.01 4.03 28.22
N GLU A 193 -25.99 3.54 27.45
CA GLU A 193 -26.25 2.08 27.37
C GLU A 193 -25.10 1.32 26.72
N LEU A 194 -24.51 1.88 25.66
CA LEU A 194 -23.37 1.26 24.97
C LEU A 194 -22.14 1.24 25.87
N SER A 195 -21.88 2.35 26.59
CA SER A 195 -20.79 2.50 27.55
C SER A 195 -20.87 1.49 28.70
N ALA A 196 -22.08 1.25 29.23
CA ALA A 196 -22.32 0.32 30.34
C ALA A 196 -22.28 -1.16 29.94
N THR A 197 -22.26 -1.47 28.64
CA THR A 197 -22.35 -2.86 28.16
C THR A 197 -20.98 -3.45 27.86
N PRO A 198 -20.61 -4.61 28.45
CA PRO A 198 -19.38 -5.31 28.07
C PRO A 198 -19.41 -5.77 26.62
N LEU A 199 -18.58 -5.18 25.79
CA LEU A 199 -18.44 -5.48 24.37
C LEU A 199 -17.32 -6.50 24.11
N VAL A 200 -17.34 -7.13 22.94
CA VAL A 200 -16.16 -7.79 22.39
C VAL A 200 -15.37 -6.75 21.62
N LEU A 201 -14.18 -6.43 22.04
CA LEU A 201 -13.38 -5.31 21.52
C LEU A 201 -12.14 -5.79 20.77
N ARG A 202 -11.61 -4.88 19.96
CA ARG A 202 -10.26 -4.97 19.43
C ARG A 202 -9.23 -4.79 20.55
N GLU A 203 -8.02 -5.24 20.27
CA GLU A 203 -6.84 -5.05 21.13
C GLU A 203 -6.49 -3.56 21.32
N PRO A 204 -5.76 -3.17 22.37
CA PRO A 204 -5.20 -1.84 22.54
C PRO A 204 -4.31 -1.45 21.35
N GLY A 205 -4.31 -0.18 20.95
CA GLY A 205 -3.59 0.31 19.77
C GLY A 205 -4.35 0.14 18.45
N SER A 206 -5.51 -0.53 18.47
CA SER A 206 -6.41 -0.58 17.31
C SER A 206 -7.13 0.75 17.13
N GLY A 207 -7.05 1.36 15.95
CA GLY A 207 -7.82 2.57 15.64
C GLY A 207 -9.34 2.36 15.69
N THR A 208 -9.85 1.14 15.51
CA THR A 208 -11.26 0.79 15.73
C THR A 208 -11.63 0.96 17.20
N ARG A 209 -10.80 0.44 18.11
CA ARG A 209 -11.03 0.57 19.55
C ARG A 209 -10.90 2.01 20.00
N GLU A 210 -9.88 2.72 19.58
CA GLU A 210 -9.63 4.13 19.90
C GLU A 210 -10.82 5.02 19.55
N VAL A 211 -11.37 4.91 18.35
CA VAL A 211 -12.53 5.70 17.91
C VAL A 211 -13.77 5.40 18.76
N LEU A 212 -14.01 4.12 19.12
CA LEU A 212 -15.10 3.76 20.00
C LEU A 212 -14.90 4.32 21.42
N GLU A 213 -13.72 4.18 21.98
CA GLU A 213 -13.38 4.69 23.32
C GLU A 213 -13.50 6.21 23.38
N MET A 214 -13.07 6.93 22.35
CA MET A 214 -13.27 8.38 22.22
C MET A 214 -14.76 8.76 22.19
N ALA A 215 -15.57 8.04 21.42
CA ALA A 215 -17.01 8.29 21.34
C ALA A 215 -17.73 7.99 22.67
N LEU A 216 -17.23 7.08 23.45
CA LEU A 216 -17.80 6.69 24.76
C LEU A 216 -17.22 7.49 25.94
N ALA A 217 -16.15 8.27 25.76
CA ALA A 217 -15.53 9.07 26.81
C ALA A 217 -16.52 10.00 27.56
N PRO A 218 -17.46 10.69 26.87
CA PRO A 218 -18.47 11.54 27.55
C PRO A 218 -19.42 10.77 28.47
N TYR A 219 -19.51 9.44 28.31
CA TYR A 219 -20.40 8.54 29.07
C TYR A 219 -19.68 7.72 30.14
N GLY A 220 -18.44 8.09 30.47
CA GLY A 220 -17.62 7.35 31.47
C GLY A 220 -16.68 6.30 30.87
N GLY A 221 -16.56 6.26 29.54
CA GLY A 221 -15.71 5.28 28.84
C GLY A 221 -16.42 3.95 28.55
N ALA A 222 -15.72 3.02 27.93
CA ALA A 222 -16.23 1.69 27.66
C ALA A 222 -16.14 0.80 28.93
N ALA A 223 -17.18 -0.01 29.19
CA ALA A 223 -17.11 -1.06 30.19
C ALA A 223 -15.93 -2.03 29.90
N PRO A 224 -15.38 -2.72 30.91
CA PRO A 224 -14.37 -3.74 30.69
C PRO A 224 -14.81 -4.71 29.58
N PRO A 225 -13.95 -5.04 28.61
CA PRO A 225 -14.33 -5.88 27.50
C PRO A 225 -14.69 -7.28 27.96
N ARG A 226 -15.72 -7.86 27.34
CA ARG A 226 -16.08 -9.26 27.55
C ARG A 226 -15.03 -10.21 26.98
N LEU A 227 -14.51 -9.86 25.80
CA LEU A 227 -13.41 -10.51 25.11
C LEU A 227 -12.59 -9.44 24.39
N GLU A 228 -11.31 -9.71 24.21
CA GLU A 228 -10.39 -8.89 23.41
C GLU A 228 -9.77 -9.74 22.31
N LEU A 229 -9.94 -9.32 21.06
CA LEU A 229 -9.56 -10.09 19.88
C LEU A 229 -8.86 -9.17 18.85
N ALA A 230 -7.74 -9.63 18.29
CA ALA A 230 -6.92 -8.86 17.36
C ALA A 230 -7.27 -9.07 15.88
N SER A 231 -8.39 -9.71 15.55
CA SER A 231 -8.79 -10.05 14.16
C SER A 231 -10.23 -9.68 13.88
N SER A 232 -10.50 -8.98 12.79
CA SER A 232 -11.86 -8.68 12.31
C SER A 232 -12.68 -9.95 12.10
N THR A 233 -12.07 -11.01 11.59
CA THR A 233 -12.71 -12.32 11.40
C THR A 233 -13.10 -12.96 12.72
N ALA A 234 -12.23 -12.93 13.72
CA ALA A 234 -12.52 -13.47 15.05
C ALA A 234 -13.65 -12.68 15.76
N LEU A 235 -13.64 -11.35 15.63
CA LEU A 235 -14.71 -10.50 16.14
C LEU A 235 -16.06 -10.80 15.48
N LYS A 236 -16.11 -10.96 14.15
CA LYS A 236 -17.33 -11.35 13.43
C LYS A 236 -17.85 -12.71 13.89
N ALA A 237 -16.93 -13.68 14.02
CA ALA A 237 -17.29 -15.02 14.52
C ALA A 237 -17.84 -14.95 15.95
N ALA A 238 -17.21 -14.21 16.86
CA ALA A 238 -17.69 -14.00 18.23
C ALA A 238 -19.08 -13.35 18.26
N ALA A 239 -19.33 -12.34 17.44
CA ALA A 239 -20.66 -11.73 17.32
C ALA A 239 -21.71 -12.72 16.83
N MET A 240 -21.41 -13.48 15.77
CA MET A 240 -22.32 -14.47 15.20
C MET A 240 -22.67 -15.62 16.14
N THR A 241 -21.75 -16.01 17.03
CA THR A 241 -21.98 -17.04 18.06
C THR A 241 -22.62 -16.51 19.34
N GLY A 242 -22.99 -15.22 19.38
CA GLY A 242 -23.65 -14.62 20.54
C GLY A 242 -22.70 -14.28 21.71
N ALA A 243 -21.39 -14.23 21.50
CA ALA A 243 -20.44 -13.86 22.55
C ALA A 243 -20.67 -12.44 23.10
N GLY A 244 -21.25 -11.55 22.29
CA GLY A 244 -21.62 -10.19 22.69
C GLY A 244 -21.64 -9.21 21.51
N PRO A 245 -22.05 -7.96 21.74
CA PRO A 245 -22.00 -6.91 20.74
C PRO A 245 -20.54 -6.58 20.35
N VAL A 246 -20.33 -6.27 19.08
CA VAL A 246 -19.02 -5.95 18.51
C VAL A 246 -19.11 -4.61 17.78
N CYS A 247 -18.07 -3.78 17.90
CA CYS A 247 -17.90 -2.58 17.10
C CYS A 247 -16.84 -2.82 16.01
N LEU A 248 -17.22 -2.68 14.73
CA LEU A 248 -16.38 -2.94 13.57
C LEU A 248 -16.60 -1.88 12.49
N SER A 249 -15.65 -1.80 11.56
CA SER A 249 -15.85 -1.07 10.31
C SER A 249 -17.08 -1.60 9.56
N GLU A 250 -17.87 -0.69 9.01
CA GLU A 250 -19.00 -1.05 8.12
C GLU A 250 -18.51 -1.87 6.92
N LEU A 251 -17.29 -1.61 6.42
CA LEU A 251 -16.64 -2.37 5.36
C LEU A 251 -16.46 -3.84 5.70
N ALA A 252 -16.18 -4.12 6.98
CA ALA A 252 -15.88 -5.47 7.45
C ALA A 252 -17.11 -6.38 7.55
N VAL A 253 -18.31 -5.82 7.61
CA VAL A 253 -19.55 -6.55 7.91
C VAL A 253 -20.58 -6.50 6.80
N VAL A 254 -20.23 -6.00 5.61
CA VAL A 254 -21.14 -5.85 4.46
C VAL A 254 -21.83 -7.17 4.12
N GLU A 255 -21.08 -8.26 4.04
CA GLU A 255 -21.60 -9.59 3.69
C GLU A 255 -22.50 -10.15 4.80
N GLU A 256 -22.08 -10.05 6.06
CA GLU A 256 -22.82 -10.56 7.20
C GLU A 256 -24.15 -9.81 7.39
N LEU A 257 -24.16 -8.51 7.13
CA LEU A 257 -25.39 -7.71 7.16
C LEU A 257 -26.31 -8.08 5.98
N ALA A 258 -25.79 -8.23 4.76
CA ALA A 258 -26.56 -8.62 3.59
C ALA A 258 -27.19 -10.01 3.73
N THR A 259 -26.48 -10.95 4.36
CA THR A 259 -26.93 -12.33 4.61
C THR A 259 -27.68 -12.49 5.92
N ARG A 260 -27.86 -11.41 6.68
CA ARG A 260 -28.50 -11.40 8.01
C ARG A 260 -27.85 -12.35 9.03
N ARG A 261 -26.58 -12.66 8.86
CA ARG A 261 -25.79 -13.37 9.89
C ARG A 261 -25.45 -12.45 11.05
N LEU A 262 -25.41 -11.14 10.81
CA LEU A 262 -25.30 -10.09 11.81
C LEU A 262 -26.38 -9.04 11.55
N VAL A 263 -26.72 -8.30 12.60
CA VAL A 263 -27.66 -7.18 12.56
C VAL A 263 -26.94 -5.94 13.09
N ALA A 264 -26.99 -4.85 12.31
CA ALA A 264 -26.48 -3.57 12.77
C ALA A 264 -27.45 -2.92 13.76
N VAL A 265 -26.95 -2.49 14.89
CA VAL A 265 -27.72 -1.80 15.93
C VAL A 265 -27.83 -0.33 15.55
N ARG A 266 -29.02 0.23 15.62
CA ARG A 266 -29.24 1.66 15.42
C ARG A 266 -28.70 2.41 16.63
N LEU A 267 -27.78 3.34 16.41
CA LEU A 267 -27.20 4.19 17.45
C LEU A 267 -27.88 5.55 17.47
N ALA A 268 -27.87 6.22 18.61
CA ALA A 268 -28.33 7.59 18.76
C ALA A 268 -27.37 8.55 18.01
N GLU A 269 -27.91 9.69 17.56
CA GLU A 269 -27.21 10.61 16.67
C GLU A 269 -25.97 11.27 17.30
N GLU A 270 -25.94 11.37 18.62
CA GLU A 270 -24.81 11.90 19.38
C GLU A 270 -23.56 11.01 19.35
N LEU A 271 -23.69 9.74 18.96
CA LEU A 271 -22.58 8.80 18.80
C LEU A 271 -21.99 8.87 17.40
N ASP A 272 -21.01 9.76 17.20
CA ASP A 272 -20.28 9.81 15.93
C ASP A 272 -19.14 8.79 15.88
N LEU A 273 -19.36 7.74 15.13
CA LEU A 273 -18.39 6.67 14.88
C LEU A 273 -17.74 6.77 13.50
N ARG A 274 -17.81 7.93 12.84
CA ARG A 274 -17.09 8.18 11.59
C ARG A 274 -15.61 8.42 11.87
N ARG A 275 -14.77 7.93 10.97
CA ARG A 275 -13.31 8.09 11.08
C ARG A 275 -12.65 8.28 9.74
N PRO A 276 -11.62 9.12 9.65
CA PRO A 276 -10.75 9.16 8.49
C PRO A 276 -9.78 7.98 8.51
N LEU A 277 -9.49 7.44 7.32
CA LEU A 277 -8.39 6.52 7.07
C LEU A 277 -7.26 7.33 6.44
N ARG A 278 -6.05 7.18 6.94
CA ARG A 278 -4.92 8.02 6.58
C ARG A 278 -3.74 7.21 6.08
N ALA A 279 -3.13 7.69 5.00
CA ALA A 279 -1.76 7.33 4.69
C ALA A 279 -0.82 8.18 5.56
N VAL A 280 0.24 7.57 6.09
CA VAL A 280 1.21 8.22 6.99
C VAL A 280 2.64 7.89 6.57
N TRP A 281 3.55 8.85 6.81
CA TRP A 281 4.99 8.77 6.52
C TRP A 281 5.77 9.66 7.50
N PRO A 282 7.10 9.54 7.64
CA PRO A 282 7.88 10.35 8.58
C PRO A 282 7.72 11.85 8.31
N SER A 283 7.53 12.64 9.38
CA SER A 283 7.45 14.11 9.29
C SER A 283 8.72 14.69 8.68
N GLY A 284 8.58 15.72 7.86
CA GLY A 284 9.72 16.35 7.16
C GLY A 284 10.15 15.62 5.88
N GLN A 285 9.62 14.42 5.62
CA GLN A 285 9.87 13.68 4.38
C GLN A 285 8.63 13.75 3.46
N ARG A 286 8.83 13.37 2.20
CA ARG A 286 7.72 13.15 1.24
C ARG A 286 7.86 11.76 0.64
N PRO A 287 6.77 11.02 0.46
CA PRO A 287 6.80 9.76 -0.27
C PRO A 287 7.35 9.95 -1.68
N THR A 288 8.25 9.06 -2.10
CA THR A 288 8.90 9.07 -3.43
C THR A 288 8.64 7.74 -4.14
N GLY A 289 8.94 7.64 -5.44
CA GLY A 289 8.79 6.41 -6.21
C GLY A 289 7.39 5.78 -6.06
N PRO A 290 7.32 4.45 -5.92
CA PRO A 290 6.05 3.72 -5.82
C PRO A 290 5.17 4.12 -4.62
N ALA A 291 5.77 4.57 -3.51
CA ALA A 291 5.01 5.07 -2.35
C ALA A 291 4.23 6.34 -2.68
N ARG A 292 4.84 7.28 -3.45
CA ARG A 292 4.17 8.48 -3.96
C ARG A 292 3.03 8.09 -4.91
N ASP A 293 3.26 7.13 -5.78
CA ASP A 293 2.30 6.71 -6.79
C ASP A 293 1.10 6.02 -6.14
N LEU A 294 1.33 5.15 -5.15
CA LEU A 294 0.26 4.56 -4.33
C LEU A 294 -0.54 5.65 -3.61
N LEU A 295 0.11 6.62 -2.97
CA LEU A 295 -0.58 7.73 -2.29
C LEU A 295 -1.44 8.55 -3.26
N ALA A 296 -0.96 8.82 -4.47
CA ALA A 296 -1.72 9.53 -5.51
C ALA A 296 -2.93 8.72 -5.97
N LEU A 297 -2.80 7.39 -6.11
CA LEU A 297 -3.89 6.48 -6.45
C LEU A 297 -4.98 6.46 -5.36
N THR A 298 -4.61 6.33 -4.09
CA THR A 298 -5.57 6.30 -2.98
C THR A 298 -6.41 7.57 -2.92
N ARG A 299 -5.81 8.74 -3.17
CA ARG A 299 -6.53 10.03 -3.20
C ARG A 299 -7.54 10.12 -4.35
N ARG A 300 -7.22 9.57 -5.52
CA ARG A 300 -8.14 9.57 -6.68
C ARG A 300 -9.34 8.65 -6.46
N THR A 301 -9.15 7.55 -5.76
CA THR A 301 -10.21 6.54 -5.50
C THR A 301 -11.07 6.86 -4.28
N ALA A 302 -10.67 7.82 -3.43
CA ALA A 302 -11.40 8.22 -2.22
C ALA A 302 -12.87 8.59 -2.50
N GLY A 303 -13.15 9.36 -3.55
CA GLY A 303 -14.50 9.75 -3.95
C GLY A 303 -15.35 8.59 -4.47
N THR A 304 -14.74 7.66 -5.22
CA THR A 304 -15.43 6.51 -5.81
C THR A 304 -15.86 5.49 -4.74
N HIS A 305 -15.05 5.34 -3.70
CA HIS A 305 -15.38 4.44 -2.59
C HIS A 305 -16.56 4.94 -1.77
N GLN A 306 -16.58 6.24 -1.44
CA GLN A 306 -17.71 6.86 -0.76
C GLN A 306 -19.01 6.74 -1.55
N ALA A 307 -18.97 6.92 -2.87
CA ALA A 307 -20.13 6.76 -3.74
C ALA A 307 -20.65 5.31 -3.73
N ARG A 308 -19.79 4.30 -3.79
CA ARG A 308 -20.17 2.89 -3.70
C ARG A 308 -20.81 2.53 -2.36
N MET A 309 -20.29 3.06 -1.24
CA MET A 309 -20.87 2.84 0.08
C MET A 309 -22.23 3.52 0.24
N ALA A 310 -22.42 4.72 -0.30
CA ALA A 310 -23.73 5.39 -0.33
C ALA A 310 -24.76 4.61 -1.17
N GLN A 311 -24.34 4.04 -2.28
CA GLN A 311 -25.18 3.25 -3.17
C GLN A 311 -25.56 1.89 -2.56
N ALA A 312 -24.67 1.24 -1.83
CA ALA A 312 -24.96 0.00 -1.09
C ALA A 312 -26.01 0.20 0.01
N ARG A 313 -26.07 1.40 0.61
CA ARG A 313 -27.09 1.77 1.60
C ARG A 313 -28.47 2.04 1.01
N SER A 314 -28.55 2.44 -0.25
CA SER A 314 -29.79 2.79 -0.93
C SER A 314 -30.48 1.60 -1.61
N LEU A 315 -29.84 0.44 -1.67
CA LEU A 315 -30.46 -0.77 -2.20
C LEU A 315 -31.49 -1.33 -1.20
N PRO A 316 -32.77 -1.44 -1.59
CA PRO A 316 -33.77 -2.08 -0.75
C PRO A 316 -33.37 -3.56 -0.51
N PRO A 317 -33.71 -4.13 0.66
CA PRO A 317 -33.41 -5.53 0.93
C PRO A 317 -34.04 -6.38 -0.19
N ARG A 318 -33.21 -7.17 -0.87
CA ARG A 318 -33.69 -8.11 -1.87
C ARG A 318 -34.78 -8.98 -1.20
N SER A 319 -36.02 -8.82 -1.65
CA SER A 319 -37.15 -9.67 -1.25
C SER A 319 -36.72 -11.13 -1.43
N ALA A 320 -36.78 -11.90 -0.34
CA ALA A 320 -36.58 -13.33 -0.38
C ALA A 320 -37.56 -13.90 -1.39
N ALA A 321 -37.07 -14.46 -2.48
CA ALA A 321 -37.90 -15.19 -3.44
C ALA A 321 -38.64 -16.29 -2.67
N ARG A 322 -39.97 -16.18 -2.62
CA ARG A 322 -40.87 -17.15 -2.04
C ARG A 322 -40.67 -18.47 -2.82
N PRO A 323 -40.42 -19.61 -2.16
CA PRO A 323 -40.32 -20.86 -2.88
C PRO A 323 -41.65 -21.12 -3.62
N PRO A 324 -41.63 -21.70 -4.83
CA PRO A 324 -42.85 -21.99 -5.57
C PRO A 324 -43.69 -23.00 -4.78
N THR A 325 -44.88 -22.57 -4.42
CA THR A 325 -45.93 -23.48 -3.90
C THR A 325 -46.34 -24.40 -5.01
N GLY A 326 -45.83 -25.62 -4.99
CA GLY A 326 -46.28 -26.69 -5.85
C GLY A 326 -47.69 -27.12 -5.44
N THR A 327 -48.68 -26.77 -6.27
CA THR A 327 -50.02 -27.40 -6.23
C THR A 327 -49.90 -28.79 -6.84
N GLY A 328 -50.04 -29.79 -5.97
CA GLY A 328 -50.12 -31.17 -6.37
C GLY A 328 -51.46 -31.48 -7.09
N THR A 329 -51.39 -32.19 -8.18
CA THR A 329 -52.47 -33.00 -8.70
C THR A 329 -52.02 -34.45 -8.73
N ALA A 330 -52.72 -35.27 -7.95
CA ALA A 330 -52.58 -36.72 -7.90
C ALA A 330 -53.18 -37.35 -9.15
N ALA A 331 -52.46 -38.27 -9.78
CA ALA A 331 -53.08 -39.37 -10.55
C ALA A 331 -52.13 -40.58 -10.48
N GLY A 332 -52.73 -41.69 -10.05
CA GLY A 332 -52.07 -42.94 -9.74
C GLY A 332 -51.62 -43.75 -10.94
N ALA A 333 -50.81 -44.73 -10.68
CA ALA A 333 -51.03 -46.16 -11.08
C ALA A 333 -49.77 -46.99 -10.82
N THR A 334 -49.90 -47.97 -9.97
CA THR A 334 -49.47 -49.38 -10.06
C THR A 334 -48.11 -49.76 -10.63
N GLY A 335 -47.33 -50.45 -9.79
CA GLY A 335 -46.77 -51.75 -10.19
C GLY A 335 -45.23 -51.85 -10.27
N ALA A 336 -44.78 -52.83 -9.52
CA ALA A 336 -43.67 -53.75 -9.75
C ALA A 336 -42.44 -53.59 -8.90
N ALA A 337 -42.25 -54.56 -8.07
CA ALA A 337 -41.07 -54.89 -7.26
C ALA A 337 -39.88 -55.33 -8.12
N ALA A 338 -38.70 -54.93 -7.75
CA ALA A 338 -37.47 -55.69 -8.04
C ALA A 338 -36.47 -55.47 -6.91
N ARG A 339 -36.14 -56.56 -6.29
CA ARG A 339 -35.05 -56.74 -5.31
C ARG A 339 -33.71 -56.75 -6.05
N SER A 340 -32.67 -56.21 -5.49
CA SER A 340 -31.31 -56.81 -5.47
C SER A 340 -30.37 -55.90 -4.68
N GLU A 341 -29.94 -56.40 -3.60
CA GLU A 341 -28.59 -56.84 -3.20
C GLU A 341 -27.55 -55.78 -2.93
N ARG A 342 -27.21 -55.69 -1.62
CA ARG A 342 -25.96 -55.08 -1.10
C ARG A 342 -24.78 -55.99 -1.42
N PRO A 343 -23.58 -55.46 -1.56
CA PRO A 343 -22.40 -56.14 -1.04
C PRO A 343 -21.81 -55.42 0.15
N VAL A 344 -21.63 -56.20 1.19
CA VAL A 344 -20.79 -56.00 2.35
C VAL A 344 -19.34 -56.13 1.91
N LEU A 345 -18.48 -55.17 2.21
CA LEU A 345 -17.05 -55.38 2.16
C LEU A 345 -16.45 -55.24 3.55
N ARG A 346 -15.83 -56.35 3.90
CA ARG A 346 -15.18 -56.72 5.17
C ARG A 346 -13.94 -55.89 5.42
N ALA A 347 -13.74 -55.56 6.69
CA ALA A 347 -12.51 -55.18 7.34
C ALA A 347 -11.44 -56.27 7.21
N ARG A 348 -10.18 -55.90 7.07
CA ARG A 348 -9.02 -56.73 7.40
C ARG A 348 -8.02 -55.95 8.28
N PRO A 349 -7.36 -56.64 9.22
CA PRO A 349 -6.67 -56.07 10.34
C PRO A 349 -5.16 -55.89 10.12
N ASP A 350 -4.64 -54.98 10.90
CA ASP A 350 -3.33 -54.83 11.54
C ASP A 350 -2.28 -55.94 11.34
N ARG A 351 -1.05 -55.59 10.98
CA ARG A 351 0.22 -56.19 11.42
C ARG A 351 1.36 -55.16 11.31
N SER A 352 1.69 -54.55 12.43
CA SER A 352 2.89 -54.76 13.26
C SER A 352 4.29 -54.62 12.63
N ARG A 353 5.05 -53.71 13.21
CA ARG A 353 6.43 -53.84 13.75
C ARG A 353 7.65 -53.65 12.88
N LYS A 354 8.52 -52.80 13.46
CA LYS A 354 10.02 -52.80 13.45
C LYS A 354 10.67 -52.10 12.26
N SER A 355 11.37 -51.03 12.47
CA SER A 355 12.61 -50.79 13.19
C SER A 355 12.77 -49.30 13.44
#